data_92c2e48813a2dbf84b067f3050ce930f
#
_entry.id   92c2e48813a2dbf84b067f3050ce930f
#
_cell.length_a   1.000
_cell.length_b   1.000
_cell.length_c   1.000
_cell.angle_alpha   90.00
_cell.angle_beta   90.00
_cell.angle_gamma   90.00
#
_symmetry.space_group_name_H-M   'P 1'
#
loop_
_entity.id
_entity.type
_entity.pdbx_description
1 polymer ?
#
loop_
_entity_poly.entity_id
_entity_poly.type
_entity_poly.pdbx_seq_one_letter_code
_entity_poly.pdbx_strand_id
1 'polypeptide(L)'
;MSASDDQADVQRVLAGDVSAYEGIVRRWQGPLINLAYRFCHDRGRAEEMAQEAFLRAYRALAQWRRDAVFSTWLFALATNLYRSEIRRIPARSVSLDDIAEPQDGRASDGGLEDRDQDRAVRRAVLALPAKYREVLILFYFHEMDVNGAAQSLGLPEGTVKARLSRGREILRGKLPHLLAMPHLKEA
;
A
#
# COMPACT_ATOMS: atom_id res chain seq x y z
N MET A 1 1.29 15.58 2.57
CA MET A 1 -0.02 15.57 1.83
C MET A 1 -1.10 15.81 2.85
N SER A 2 -1.98 16.79 2.63
CA SER A 2 -2.87 17.27 3.70
C SER A 2 -4.21 16.52 3.66
N ALA A 3 -4.63 15.97 4.81
CA ALA A 3 -5.97 15.38 4.98
C ALA A 3 -7.09 16.39 4.71
N SER A 4 -6.82 17.69 4.88
CA SER A 4 -7.73 18.79 4.57
C SER A 4 -8.04 18.90 3.09
N ASP A 5 -7.06 18.64 2.21
CA ASP A 5 -7.22 18.75 0.76
C ASP A 5 -8.13 17.64 0.22
N ASP A 6 -7.98 16.42 0.75
CA ASP A 6 -8.85 15.30 0.40
C ASP A 6 -10.29 15.55 0.81
N GLN A 7 -10.49 16.10 2.01
CA GLN A 7 -11.84 16.40 2.51
C GLN A 7 -12.52 17.50 1.68
N ALA A 8 -11.77 18.53 1.29
CA ALA A 8 -12.28 19.61 0.44
C ALA A 8 -12.68 19.09 -0.94
N ASP A 9 -11.81 18.29 -1.58
CA ASP A 9 -12.11 17.71 -2.89
C ASP A 9 -13.31 16.77 -2.84
N VAL A 10 -13.40 15.91 -1.81
CA VAL A 10 -14.57 15.03 -1.62
C VAL A 10 -15.87 15.85 -1.49
N GLN A 11 -15.87 16.95 -0.73
CA GLN A 11 -17.05 17.78 -0.59
C GLN A 11 -17.48 18.41 -1.91
N ARG A 12 -16.52 18.90 -2.71
CA ARG A 12 -16.78 19.44 -4.06
C ARG A 12 -17.37 18.39 -4.99
N VAL A 13 -16.80 17.18 -4.99
CA VAL A 13 -17.34 16.07 -5.80
C VAL A 13 -18.76 15.73 -5.41
N LEU A 14 -19.05 15.64 -4.10
CA LEU A 14 -20.40 15.33 -3.60
C LEU A 14 -21.41 16.48 -3.86
N ALA A 15 -20.91 17.71 -4.03
CA ALA A 15 -21.72 18.87 -4.44
C ALA A 15 -21.94 18.94 -5.97
N GLY A 16 -21.41 17.98 -6.76
CA GLY A 16 -21.59 17.90 -8.21
C GLY A 16 -20.39 18.34 -9.04
N ASP A 17 -19.33 18.87 -8.43
CA ASP A 17 -18.09 19.21 -9.13
C ASP A 17 -17.21 17.95 -9.32
N VAL A 18 -17.54 17.19 -10.37
CA VAL A 18 -16.81 15.95 -10.69
C VAL A 18 -15.33 16.22 -10.98
N SER A 19 -14.97 17.42 -11.47
CA SER A 19 -13.58 17.76 -11.78
C SER A 19 -12.68 17.77 -10.56
N ALA A 20 -13.22 18.02 -9.35
CA ALA A 20 -12.46 17.96 -8.11
C ALA A 20 -11.90 16.54 -7.80
N TYR A 21 -12.49 15.48 -8.40
CA TYR A 21 -11.97 14.11 -8.23
C TYR A 21 -10.59 13.94 -8.84
N GLU A 22 -10.23 14.73 -9.85
CA GLU A 22 -8.88 14.73 -10.44
C GLU A 22 -7.81 15.02 -9.38
N GLY A 23 -8.07 15.91 -8.43
CA GLY A 23 -7.16 16.21 -7.33
C GLY A 23 -6.86 14.97 -6.48
N ILE A 24 -7.89 14.18 -6.17
CA ILE A 24 -7.77 12.91 -5.43
C ILE A 24 -6.96 11.90 -6.25
N VAL A 25 -7.29 11.72 -7.53
CA VAL A 25 -6.56 10.78 -8.41
C VAL A 25 -5.09 11.17 -8.49
N ARG A 26 -4.78 12.45 -8.75
CA ARG A 26 -3.42 12.94 -8.88
C ARG A 26 -2.58 12.72 -7.62
N ARG A 27 -3.17 12.87 -6.43
CA ARG A 27 -2.48 12.62 -5.16
C ARG A 27 -2.24 11.14 -4.88
N TRP A 28 -3.21 10.29 -5.19
CA TRP A 28 -3.22 8.91 -4.71
C TRP A 28 -2.90 7.86 -5.78
N GLN A 29 -2.78 8.23 -7.08
CA GLN A 29 -2.48 7.26 -8.14
C GLN A 29 -1.15 6.51 -7.91
N GLY A 30 -0.07 7.22 -7.63
CA GLY A 30 1.23 6.61 -7.37
C GLY A 30 1.19 5.63 -6.18
N PRO A 31 0.73 6.10 -4.99
CA PRO A 31 0.53 5.22 -3.83
C PRO A 31 -0.35 3.99 -4.10
N LEU A 32 -1.47 4.12 -4.82
CA LEU A 32 -2.35 2.98 -5.13
C LEU A 32 -1.73 2.01 -6.15
N ILE A 33 -1.06 2.52 -7.19
CA ILE A 33 -0.32 1.67 -8.15
C ILE A 33 0.79 0.89 -7.42
N ASN A 34 1.56 1.57 -6.54
CA ASN A 34 2.59 0.93 -5.76
C ASN A 34 2.02 -0.14 -4.81
N LEU A 35 0.88 0.14 -4.17
CA LEU A 35 0.19 -0.85 -3.35
C LEU A 35 -0.22 -2.05 -4.21
N ALA A 36 -0.91 -1.84 -5.34
CA ALA A 36 -1.36 -2.89 -6.25
C ALA A 36 -0.19 -3.74 -6.77
N TYR A 37 0.91 -3.08 -7.19
CA TYR A 37 2.11 -3.77 -7.66
C TYR A 37 2.66 -4.76 -6.63
N ARG A 38 2.59 -4.42 -5.34
CA ARG A 38 3.04 -5.31 -4.26
C ARG A 38 2.15 -6.54 -4.08
N PHE A 39 0.95 -6.52 -4.65
CA PHE A 39 0.06 -7.68 -4.70
C PHE A 39 0.27 -8.54 -5.95
N CYS A 40 0.38 -7.92 -7.13
CA CYS A 40 0.37 -8.64 -8.41
C CYS A 40 1.75 -8.82 -9.07
N HIS A 41 2.76 -8.03 -8.71
CA HIS A 41 4.10 -8.00 -9.30
C HIS A 41 4.14 -7.72 -10.81
N ASP A 42 3.09 -7.13 -11.35
CA ASP A 42 2.92 -6.74 -12.74
C ASP A 42 2.48 -5.27 -12.79
N ARG A 43 3.23 -4.42 -13.51
CA ARG A 43 2.96 -2.98 -13.53
C ARG A 43 1.68 -2.64 -14.26
N GLY A 44 1.46 -3.23 -15.44
CA GLY A 44 0.25 -2.97 -16.22
C GLY A 44 -1.00 -3.35 -15.43
N ARG A 45 -0.95 -4.54 -14.81
CA ARG A 45 -2.03 -4.98 -13.94
C ARG A 45 -2.19 -4.12 -12.70
N ALA A 46 -1.11 -3.64 -12.09
CA ALA A 46 -1.19 -2.73 -10.94
C ALA A 46 -1.89 -1.42 -11.31
N GLU A 47 -1.63 -0.89 -12.51
CA GLU A 47 -2.29 0.30 -13.04
C GLU A 47 -3.79 0.05 -13.26
N GLU A 48 -4.17 -1.08 -13.85
CA GLU A 48 -5.59 -1.49 -14.01
C GLU A 48 -6.29 -1.63 -12.66
N MET A 49 -5.66 -2.30 -11.70
CA MET A 49 -6.20 -2.49 -10.34
C MET A 49 -6.38 -1.14 -9.62
N ALA A 50 -5.44 -0.20 -9.79
CA ALA A 50 -5.54 1.14 -9.22
C ALA A 50 -6.67 1.95 -9.87
N GLN A 51 -6.85 1.86 -11.18
CA GLN A 51 -7.96 2.50 -11.89
C GLN A 51 -9.31 1.97 -11.38
N GLU A 52 -9.46 0.65 -11.25
CA GLU A 52 -10.68 0.05 -10.71
C GLU A 52 -10.92 0.50 -9.25
N ALA A 53 -9.87 0.63 -8.44
CA ALA A 53 -9.98 1.15 -7.07
C ALA A 53 -10.51 2.59 -7.06
N PHE A 54 -10.04 3.46 -7.95
CA PHE A 54 -10.56 4.83 -8.08
C PHE A 54 -12.02 4.85 -8.54
N LEU A 55 -12.40 4.02 -9.50
CA LEU A 55 -13.80 3.94 -9.95
C LEU A 55 -14.72 3.49 -8.81
N ARG A 56 -14.30 2.49 -8.03
CA ARG A 56 -15.07 2.05 -6.85
C ARG A 56 -15.12 3.11 -5.77
N ALA A 57 -14.00 3.78 -5.52
CA ALA A 57 -13.94 4.87 -4.54
C ALA A 57 -14.87 6.02 -4.94
N TYR A 58 -14.89 6.41 -6.21
CA TYR A 58 -15.80 7.43 -6.71
C TYR A 58 -17.27 7.06 -6.48
N ARG A 59 -17.66 5.82 -6.83
CA ARG A 59 -19.03 5.32 -6.63
C ARG A 59 -19.44 5.22 -5.16
N ALA A 60 -18.48 4.95 -4.29
CA ALA A 60 -18.69 4.77 -2.86
C ALA A 60 -18.41 6.04 -2.04
N LEU A 61 -18.08 7.17 -2.69
CA LEU A 61 -17.58 8.37 -2.02
C LEU A 61 -18.58 8.92 -0.99
N ALA A 62 -19.88 8.85 -1.29
CA ALA A 62 -20.94 9.24 -0.36
C ALA A 62 -21.05 8.34 0.88
N GLN A 63 -20.46 7.15 0.85
CA GLN A 63 -20.44 6.20 1.98
C GLN A 63 -19.29 6.45 2.95
N TRP A 64 -18.34 7.32 2.59
CA TRP A 64 -17.27 7.67 3.50
C TRP A 64 -17.81 8.52 4.66
N ARG A 65 -17.87 7.89 5.84
CA ARG A 65 -18.48 8.48 7.06
C ARG A 65 -17.58 9.46 7.80
N ARG A 66 -16.32 9.63 7.35
CA ARG A 66 -15.29 10.46 8.01
C ARG A 66 -14.86 9.95 9.40
N ASP A 67 -15.15 8.69 9.72
CA ASP A 67 -14.71 8.02 10.96
C ASP A 67 -13.19 7.79 10.94
N ALA A 68 -12.60 7.77 9.77
CA ALA A 68 -11.17 7.70 9.51
C ALA A 68 -10.78 8.75 8.46
N VAL A 69 -9.49 9.08 8.39
CA VAL A 69 -8.98 9.94 7.32
C VAL A 69 -9.23 9.29 5.96
N PHE A 70 -9.42 10.14 4.93
CA PHE A 70 -9.80 9.68 3.59
C PHE A 70 -8.84 8.62 3.03
N SER A 71 -7.54 8.80 3.24
CA SER A 71 -6.53 7.83 2.79
C SER A 71 -6.74 6.45 3.39
N THR A 72 -7.01 6.34 4.70
CA THR A 72 -7.28 5.05 5.35
C THR A 72 -8.48 4.35 4.72
N TRP A 73 -9.57 5.08 4.47
CA TRP A 73 -10.75 4.54 3.80
C TRP A 73 -10.45 4.10 2.36
N LEU A 74 -9.72 4.93 1.59
CA LEU A 74 -9.34 4.64 0.21
C LEU A 74 -8.45 3.39 0.13
N PHE A 75 -7.45 3.29 1.01
CA PHE A 75 -6.56 2.13 1.07
C PHE A 75 -7.28 0.86 1.54
N ALA A 76 -8.25 0.96 2.45
CA ALA A 76 -9.09 -0.16 2.85
C ALA A 76 -9.88 -0.71 1.65
N LEU A 77 -10.53 0.16 0.90
CA LEU A 77 -11.27 -0.19 -0.30
C LEU A 77 -10.36 -0.84 -1.35
N ALA A 78 -9.22 -0.22 -1.65
CA ALA A 78 -8.25 -0.71 -2.61
C ALA A 78 -7.66 -2.06 -2.20
N THR A 79 -7.24 -2.22 -0.93
CA THR A 79 -6.69 -3.48 -0.42
C THR A 79 -7.68 -4.62 -0.54
N ASN A 80 -8.95 -4.40 -0.19
CA ASN A 80 -10.00 -5.41 -0.31
C ASN A 80 -10.24 -5.82 -1.77
N LEU A 81 -10.23 -4.85 -2.69
CA LEU A 81 -10.29 -5.10 -4.12
C LEU A 81 -9.09 -5.95 -4.58
N TYR A 82 -7.86 -5.52 -4.27
CA TYR A 82 -6.64 -6.19 -4.73
C TYR A 82 -6.54 -7.63 -4.22
N ARG A 83 -6.92 -7.85 -2.95
CA ARG A 83 -7.00 -9.21 -2.39
C ARG A 83 -8.01 -10.09 -3.13
N SER A 84 -9.16 -9.54 -3.50
CA SER A 84 -10.19 -10.29 -4.25
C SER A 84 -9.74 -10.61 -5.67
N GLU A 85 -9.07 -9.66 -6.34
CA GLU A 85 -8.54 -9.86 -7.68
C GLU A 85 -7.44 -10.93 -7.71
N ILE A 86 -6.49 -10.89 -6.77
CA ILE A 86 -5.42 -11.89 -6.71
C ILE A 86 -5.94 -13.29 -6.41
N ARG A 87 -7.02 -13.43 -5.61
CA ARG A 87 -7.62 -14.76 -5.34
C ARG A 87 -8.28 -15.36 -6.57
N ARG A 88 -8.75 -14.55 -7.52
CA ARG A 88 -9.40 -15.02 -8.76
C ARG A 88 -8.41 -15.57 -9.78
N ILE A 89 -7.11 -15.30 -9.59
CA ILE A 89 -6.08 -15.76 -10.50
C ILE A 89 -5.52 -17.08 -10.01
N PRO A 90 -5.50 -18.12 -10.86
CA PRO A 90 -4.71 -19.31 -10.56
C PRO A 90 -3.26 -18.91 -10.29
N ALA A 91 -2.66 -19.49 -9.24
CA ALA A 91 -1.28 -19.21 -8.87
C ALA A 91 -0.34 -19.49 -10.06
N ARG A 92 -0.08 -18.47 -10.87
CA ARG A 92 1.04 -18.48 -11.81
C ARG A 92 2.29 -18.28 -10.95
N SER A 93 3.21 -19.21 -11.03
CA SER A 93 4.55 -19.06 -10.47
C SER A 93 5.19 -17.81 -11.08
N VAL A 94 5.18 -16.71 -10.32
CA VAL A 94 5.92 -15.50 -10.70
C VAL A 94 7.39 -15.83 -10.47
N SER A 95 8.16 -15.93 -11.54
CA SER A 95 9.61 -16.03 -11.45
C SER A 95 10.13 -14.76 -10.77
N LEU A 96 11.05 -14.95 -9.80
CA LEU A 96 11.67 -13.84 -9.06
C LEU A 96 12.49 -12.91 -9.98
N ASP A 97 12.80 -13.36 -11.21
CA ASP A 97 13.60 -12.63 -12.19
C ASP A 97 12.75 -11.61 -13.02
N ASP A 98 11.42 -11.72 -13.01
CA ASP A 98 10.51 -10.85 -13.78
C ASP A 98 10.05 -9.60 -12.98
N ILE A 99 10.67 -9.30 -11.85
CA ILE A 99 10.29 -8.14 -11.03
C ILE A 99 10.85 -6.86 -11.68
N ALA A 100 10.07 -6.28 -12.61
CA ALA A 100 10.35 -4.94 -13.12
C ALA A 100 10.34 -3.92 -11.96
N GLU A 101 11.32 -3.02 -11.94
CA GLU A 101 11.45 -2.00 -10.89
C GLU A 101 10.28 -1.01 -10.95
N PRO A 102 9.52 -0.79 -9.86
CA PRO A 102 8.66 0.37 -9.77
C PRO A 102 9.56 1.62 -9.76
N GLN A 103 9.36 2.53 -10.68
CA GLN A 103 9.91 3.87 -10.56
C GLN A 103 9.12 4.58 -9.45
N ASP A 104 9.59 4.47 -8.20
CA ASP A 104 9.14 5.37 -7.14
C ASP A 104 9.61 6.77 -7.53
N GLY A 105 8.68 7.70 -7.72
CA GLY A 105 8.97 9.11 -8.00
C GLY A 105 9.68 9.85 -6.84
N ARG A 106 10.11 9.16 -5.80
CA ARG A 106 11.10 9.60 -4.84
C ARG A 106 12.45 9.04 -5.29
N ALA A 107 13.14 9.79 -6.14
CA ALA A 107 14.57 9.61 -6.32
C ALA A 107 15.22 9.82 -4.94
N SER A 108 15.58 8.73 -4.29
CA SER A 108 16.52 8.78 -3.17
C SER A 108 17.82 9.27 -3.76
N ASP A 109 18.32 10.40 -3.25
CA ASP A 109 19.61 11.01 -3.61
C ASP A 109 20.77 10.20 -3.00
N GLY A 110 20.54 8.93 -2.69
CA GLY A 110 21.48 7.97 -2.15
C GLY A 110 22.33 7.32 -3.24
N GLY A 111 23.60 7.03 -2.90
CA GLY A 111 24.55 6.36 -3.78
C GLY A 111 24.09 4.95 -4.25
N LEU A 112 24.90 4.31 -5.11
CA LEU A 112 24.61 2.97 -5.67
C LEU A 112 24.38 1.89 -4.58
N GLU A 113 25.06 1.98 -3.45
CA GLU A 113 24.92 1.07 -2.31
C GLU A 113 23.53 1.16 -1.65
N ASP A 114 22.98 2.39 -1.51
CA ASP A 114 21.64 2.60 -0.97
C ASP A 114 20.56 2.02 -1.88
N ARG A 115 20.74 2.10 -3.19
CA ARG A 115 19.80 1.53 -4.18
C ARG A 115 19.79 -0.01 -4.15
N ASP A 116 20.94 -0.63 -3.99
CA ASP A 116 21.03 -2.10 -3.89
C ASP A 116 20.43 -2.59 -2.57
N GLN A 117 20.59 -1.83 -1.48
CA GLN A 117 20.01 -2.12 -0.20
C GLN A 117 18.47 -1.97 -0.23
N ASP A 118 17.95 -0.90 -0.83
CA ASP A 118 16.52 -0.72 -1.06
C ASP A 118 15.91 -1.84 -1.90
N ARG A 119 16.61 -2.29 -2.94
CA ARG A 119 16.19 -3.43 -3.77
C ARG A 119 16.14 -4.72 -2.96
N ALA A 120 17.14 -4.99 -2.12
CA ALA A 120 17.18 -6.17 -1.28
C ALA A 120 16.02 -6.19 -0.27
N VAL A 121 15.72 -5.04 0.36
CA VAL A 121 14.57 -4.87 1.26
C VAL A 121 13.26 -5.11 0.53
N ARG A 122 13.08 -4.50 -0.63
CA ARG A 122 11.87 -4.68 -1.45
C ARG A 122 11.66 -6.14 -1.82
N ARG A 123 12.70 -6.83 -2.32
CA ARG A 123 12.63 -8.26 -2.65
C ARG A 123 12.27 -9.11 -1.43
N ALA A 124 12.87 -8.83 -0.27
CA ALA A 124 12.58 -9.56 0.95
C ALA A 124 11.14 -9.37 1.43
N VAL A 125 10.60 -8.13 1.34
CA VAL A 125 9.19 -7.83 1.65
C VAL A 125 8.25 -8.56 0.70
N LEU A 126 8.57 -8.55 -0.61
CA LEU A 126 7.77 -9.21 -1.63
C LEU A 126 7.74 -10.74 -1.46
N ALA A 127 8.83 -11.32 -0.97
CA ALA A 127 8.94 -12.76 -0.68
C ALA A 127 8.25 -13.19 0.62
N LEU A 128 7.64 -12.27 1.38
CA LEU A 128 6.87 -12.62 2.56
C LEU A 128 5.52 -13.26 2.17
N PRO A 129 4.99 -14.17 3.00
CA PRO A 129 3.59 -14.57 2.88
C PRO A 129 2.67 -13.36 2.91
N ALA A 130 1.63 -13.34 2.03
CA ALA A 130 0.75 -12.21 1.82
C ALA A 130 0.23 -11.58 3.13
N LYS A 131 -0.19 -12.40 4.10
CA LYS A 131 -0.72 -11.95 5.38
C LYS A 131 0.24 -11.10 6.23
N TYR A 132 1.55 -11.27 6.08
CA TYR A 132 2.57 -10.46 6.76
C TYR A 132 2.97 -9.26 5.91
N ARG A 133 3.09 -9.46 4.60
CA ARG A 133 3.42 -8.42 3.63
C ARG A 133 2.42 -7.27 3.65
N GLU A 134 1.12 -7.57 3.63
CA GLU A 134 0.04 -6.56 3.64
C GLU A 134 0.18 -5.58 4.82
N VAL A 135 0.35 -6.10 6.04
CA VAL A 135 0.46 -5.25 7.23
C VAL A 135 1.74 -4.41 7.23
N LEU A 136 2.87 -4.98 6.77
CA LEU A 136 4.13 -4.25 6.68
C LEU A 136 4.05 -3.12 5.65
N ILE A 137 3.39 -3.36 4.51
CA ILE A 137 3.20 -2.34 3.48
C ILE A 137 2.38 -1.18 4.03
N LEU A 138 1.22 -1.44 4.64
CA LEU A 138 0.37 -0.39 5.17
C LEU A 138 1.07 0.40 6.29
N PHE A 139 1.78 -0.29 7.18
CA PHE A 139 2.44 0.35 8.31
C PHE A 139 3.67 1.17 7.91
N TYR A 140 4.61 0.59 7.12
CA TYR A 140 5.89 1.24 6.83
C TYR A 140 5.91 2.09 5.57
N PHE A 141 5.16 1.70 4.53
CA PHE A 141 5.20 2.43 3.27
C PHE A 141 4.03 3.42 3.11
N HIS A 142 2.95 3.21 3.82
CA HIS A 142 1.81 4.12 3.84
C HIS A 142 1.65 4.84 5.18
N GLU A 143 2.62 4.67 6.09
CA GLU A 143 2.68 5.36 7.39
C GLU A 143 1.37 5.26 8.19
N MET A 144 0.63 4.16 8.02
CA MET A 144 -0.59 3.92 8.77
C MET A 144 -0.23 3.45 10.18
N ASP A 145 -0.95 3.95 11.17
CA ASP A 145 -0.91 3.38 12.50
C ASP A 145 -1.57 1.98 12.53
N VAL A 146 -1.45 1.30 13.65
CA VAL A 146 -2.01 -0.06 13.82
C VAL A 146 -3.53 -0.07 13.63
N ASN A 147 -4.21 0.98 14.09
CA ASN A 147 -5.67 1.11 13.97
C ASN A 147 -6.06 1.27 12.49
N GLY A 148 -5.43 2.20 11.75
CA GLY A 148 -5.69 2.40 10.33
C GLY A 148 -5.40 1.15 9.51
N ALA A 149 -4.30 0.44 9.78
CA ALA A 149 -4.00 -0.83 9.13
C ALA A 149 -5.04 -1.93 9.49
N ALA A 150 -5.52 -1.97 10.73
CA ALA A 150 -6.56 -2.90 11.17
C ALA A 150 -7.88 -2.65 10.45
N GLN A 151 -8.31 -1.40 10.38
CA GLN A 151 -9.50 -0.99 9.62
C GLN A 151 -9.36 -1.31 8.13
N SER A 152 -8.21 -0.99 7.52
CA SER A 152 -7.94 -1.25 6.10
C SER A 152 -7.97 -2.73 5.75
N LEU A 153 -7.53 -3.59 6.67
CA LEU A 153 -7.46 -5.04 6.45
C LEU A 153 -8.70 -5.79 6.95
N GLY A 154 -9.61 -5.12 7.67
CA GLY A 154 -10.74 -5.76 8.34
C GLY A 154 -10.28 -6.77 9.42
N LEU A 155 -9.24 -6.45 10.18
CA LEU A 155 -8.62 -7.32 11.18
C LEU A 155 -8.64 -6.65 12.56
N PRO A 156 -8.68 -7.44 13.65
CA PRO A 156 -8.42 -6.91 14.98
C PRO A 156 -7.01 -6.35 15.11
N GLU A 157 -6.82 -5.26 15.87
CA GLU A 157 -5.49 -4.64 16.08
C GLU A 157 -4.47 -5.63 16.64
N GLY A 158 -4.87 -6.51 17.57
CA GLY A 158 -3.98 -7.55 18.09
C GLY A 158 -3.45 -8.48 17.02
N THR A 159 -4.27 -8.78 15.99
CA THR A 159 -3.85 -9.58 14.82
C THR A 159 -2.85 -8.79 13.96
N VAL A 160 -3.07 -7.49 13.77
CA VAL A 160 -2.13 -6.63 13.03
C VAL A 160 -0.79 -6.56 13.76
N LYS A 161 -0.79 -6.32 15.07
CA LYS A 161 0.43 -6.31 15.91
C LYS A 161 1.20 -7.63 15.80
N ALA A 162 0.50 -8.76 15.94
CA ALA A 162 1.11 -10.09 15.81
C ALA A 162 1.71 -10.33 14.41
N ARG A 163 0.99 -9.91 13.35
CA ARG A 163 1.49 -10.03 11.97
C ARG A 163 2.66 -9.11 11.68
N LEU A 164 2.68 -7.88 12.21
CA LEU A 164 3.83 -6.97 12.13
C LEU A 164 5.05 -7.59 12.81
N SER A 165 4.91 -8.07 14.04
CA SER A 165 6.00 -8.71 14.79
C SER A 165 6.57 -9.91 14.02
N ARG A 166 5.71 -10.82 13.56
CA ARG A 166 6.15 -12.02 12.83
C ARG A 166 6.76 -11.67 11.47
N GLY A 167 6.21 -10.72 10.76
CA GLY A 167 6.77 -10.23 9.49
C GLY A 167 8.17 -9.65 9.66
N ARG A 168 8.40 -8.84 10.71
CA ARG A 168 9.73 -8.32 11.06
C ARG A 168 10.73 -9.44 11.40
N GLU A 169 10.28 -10.43 12.16
CA GLU A 169 11.11 -11.57 12.50
C GLU A 169 11.61 -12.34 11.26
N ILE A 170 10.72 -12.58 10.30
CA ILE A 170 11.07 -13.23 9.04
C ILE A 170 12.04 -12.35 8.22
N LEU A 171 11.83 -11.03 8.18
CA LEU A 171 12.72 -10.11 7.49
C LEU A 171 14.10 -10.06 8.14
N ARG A 172 14.20 -10.06 9.47
CA ARG A 172 15.47 -10.13 10.19
C ARG A 172 16.27 -11.38 9.81
N GLY A 173 15.59 -12.53 9.68
CA GLY A 173 16.23 -13.76 9.26
C GLY A 173 16.77 -13.73 7.82
N LYS A 174 16.11 -12.95 6.93
CA LYS A 174 16.51 -12.84 5.51
C LYS A 174 17.53 -11.73 5.25
N LEU A 175 17.56 -10.71 6.06
CA LEU A 175 18.35 -9.49 5.89
C LEU A 175 19.10 -9.14 7.19
N PRO A 176 20.11 -9.93 7.59
CA PRO A 176 20.82 -9.71 8.87
C PRO A 176 21.46 -8.32 8.97
N HIS A 177 21.82 -7.70 7.84
CA HIS A 177 22.41 -6.35 7.77
C HIS A 177 21.40 -5.20 8.00
N LEU A 178 20.09 -5.45 7.90
CA LEU A 178 19.07 -4.43 8.22
C LEU A 178 18.89 -4.19 9.74
N LEU A 179 19.55 -4.96 10.59
CA LEU A 179 19.53 -4.77 12.05
C LEU A 179 20.08 -3.41 12.51
N ALA A 180 20.75 -2.67 11.62
CA ALA A 180 21.28 -1.34 11.88
C ALA A 180 20.27 -0.19 11.69
N MET A 181 19.06 -0.44 11.17
CA MET A 181 18.07 0.61 10.94
C MET A 181 17.26 0.95 12.19
N PRO A 182 17.33 2.22 12.69
CA PRO A 182 16.69 2.61 13.96
C PRO A 182 15.16 2.49 13.94
N HIS A 183 14.51 2.62 12.79
CA HIS A 183 13.05 2.61 12.65
C HIS A 183 12.37 1.24 12.77
N LEU A 184 13.14 0.15 12.85
CA LEU A 184 12.61 -1.21 13.06
C LEU A 184 12.63 -1.66 14.52
N LYS A 185 13.14 -0.82 15.43
CA LYS A 185 13.35 -1.17 16.85
C LYS A 185 12.16 -0.87 17.76
N GLU A 186 11.28 0.06 17.39
CA GLU A 186 10.22 0.54 18.28
C GLU A 186 8.85 0.46 17.58
N ALA A 187 8.11 -0.58 17.88
CA ALA A 187 6.65 -0.65 17.92
C ALA A 187 6.22 -2.01 18.49
#